data_e0294c1f351d87060292c656e7b72a33
#
_entry.id   e0294c1f351d87060292c656e7b72a33
#
_cell.length_a   1.000
_cell.length_b   1.000
_cell.length_c   1.000
_cell.angle_alpha   90.00
_cell.angle_beta   90.00
_cell.angle_gamma   90.00
#
_symmetry.space_group_name_H-M   'P 1'
#
loop_
_entity.id
_entity.type
_entity.pdbx_description
1 polymer ?
#
loop_
_entity_poly.entity_id
_entity_poly.type
_entity_poly.pdbx_seq_one_letter_code
_entity_poly.pdbx_strand_id
1 'polypeptide(L)'
;MKKNVVIVGGGQATVSLLSKLRTIDFEYSITVICEEDFLPYQRPPLSKAYLLDKINLERLFLKQENYYMEKNINLRLGTKVTSIDRNKKSVLLGSEKISYDILILATGAKPNELPERITRGVENIFSIRNIHDVNQLKKKFSEAGVVLIIGGGYIGLEAAAVCAEKGLKVRLVESAERILQRVACKETSNYLKDVHISKGVEICEKISVATIRNQGEKILAIFSDGSSFDCDFVITGIGASPEIFLAEESGLKIENGIWTNSKGLTSDENIWAVGDCASFPLNGENIRLESVGHAIDHAETIAQNLTGANISYNPKPWFWSDQYNIKLQIAGLNSGFTEIIERKNDANSVSFWYYEENNLLAVDAINAPRDYMIGKRLIETRISPKREIVKDPTNNLKDLIS
;
A
#
# COMPACT_ATOMS: atom_id res chain seq x y z
N MET A 1 -3.18 32.35 21.44
CA MET A 1 -3.93 31.78 20.28
C MET A 1 -3.59 30.30 20.20
N LYS A 2 -4.57 29.46 19.92
CA LYS A 2 -4.30 28.03 19.65
C LYS A 2 -3.45 27.93 18.36
N LYS A 3 -2.43 27.06 18.36
CA LYS A 3 -1.63 26.81 17.17
C LYS A 3 -2.48 26.07 16.12
N ASN A 4 -2.21 26.32 14.85
CA ASN A 4 -2.91 25.72 13.72
C ASN A 4 -2.09 24.55 13.13
N VAL A 5 -2.69 23.38 13.09
CA VAL A 5 -2.16 22.21 12.40
C VAL A 5 -2.94 22.00 11.11
N VAL A 6 -2.25 21.98 10.00
CA VAL A 6 -2.82 21.64 8.69
C VAL A 6 -2.28 20.28 8.26
N ILE A 7 -3.18 19.37 7.87
CA ILE A 7 -2.85 18.02 7.38
C ILE A 7 -3.31 17.94 5.93
N VAL A 8 -2.41 17.57 5.03
CA VAL A 8 -2.71 17.38 3.60
C VAL A 8 -2.76 15.90 3.27
N GLY A 9 -3.94 15.44 2.89
CA GLY A 9 -4.25 14.03 2.58
C GLY A 9 -5.23 13.41 3.57
N GLY A 10 -6.17 12.58 3.06
CA GLY A 10 -7.25 11.93 3.80
C GLY A 10 -7.11 10.41 3.88
N GLY A 11 -5.90 9.89 4.11
CA GLY A 11 -5.65 8.45 4.16
C GLY A 11 -5.58 7.85 5.58
N GLN A 12 -5.10 6.60 5.65
CA GLN A 12 -4.92 5.86 6.90
C GLN A 12 -4.03 6.60 7.90
N ALA A 13 -2.91 7.16 7.44
CA ALA A 13 -1.98 7.89 8.29
C ALA A 13 -2.64 9.09 8.97
N THR A 14 -3.44 9.85 8.23
CA THR A 14 -4.18 11.01 8.76
C THR A 14 -5.12 10.61 9.88
N VAL A 15 -5.95 9.57 9.68
CA VAL A 15 -6.92 9.15 10.70
C VAL A 15 -6.22 8.57 11.93
N SER A 16 -5.14 7.83 11.75
CA SER A 16 -4.33 7.31 12.86
C SER A 16 -3.68 8.44 13.67
N LEU A 17 -3.11 9.43 12.99
CA LEU A 17 -2.57 10.63 13.61
C LEU A 17 -3.64 11.37 14.43
N LEU A 18 -4.80 11.65 13.83
CA LEU A 18 -5.91 12.32 14.50
C LEU A 18 -6.40 11.55 15.72
N SER A 19 -6.57 10.23 15.57
CA SER A 19 -7.01 9.36 16.67
C SER A 19 -6.02 9.42 17.83
N LYS A 20 -4.71 9.35 17.55
CA LYS A 20 -3.67 9.44 18.57
C LYS A 20 -3.61 10.83 19.22
N LEU A 21 -3.63 11.90 18.44
CA LEU A 21 -3.63 13.28 18.96
C LEU A 21 -4.81 13.56 19.91
N ARG A 22 -5.95 12.90 19.69
CA ARG A 22 -7.13 13.07 20.57
C ARG A 22 -7.13 12.14 21.81
N THR A 23 -6.16 11.24 21.92
CA THR A 23 -5.92 10.45 23.15
C THR A 23 -4.86 11.09 24.06
N ILE A 24 -4.08 12.02 23.54
CA ILE A 24 -3.10 12.81 24.25
C ILE A 24 -3.59 14.26 24.28
N ASP A 25 -3.26 15.01 25.33
CA ASP A 25 -3.77 16.37 25.54
C ASP A 25 -3.14 17.34 24.51
N PHE A 26 -3.78 17.42 23.33
CA PHE A 26 -3.32 18.20 22.18
C PHE A 26 -4.33 19.28 21.80
N GLU A 27 -4.11 20.48 22.36
CA GLU A 27 -5.00 21.64 22.22
C GLU A 27 -4.71 22.49 20.98
N TYR A 28 -4.72 21.92 19.79
CA TYR A 28 -4.51 22.63 18.53
C TYR A 28 -5.79 22.70 17.70
N SER A 29 -5.93 23.74 16.89
CA SER A 29 -6.90 23.77 15.79
C SER A 29 -6.38 22.88 14.67
N ILE A 30 -7.19 21.92 14.21
CA ILE A 30 -6.78 20.97 13.18
C ILE A 30 -7.66 21.15 11.95
N THR A 31 -7.01 21.39 10.80
CA THR A 31 -7.65 21.36 9.48
C THR A 31 -7.07 20.21 8.66
N VAL A 32 -7.93 19.35 8.14
CA VAL A 32 -7.57 18.25 7.22
C VAL A 32 -8.08 18.60 5.83
N ILE A 33 -7.21 18.54 4.84
CA ILE A 33 -7.53 18.86 3.44
C ILE A 33 -7.38 17.60 2.61
N CYS A 34 -8.49 17.14 2.02
CA CYS A 34 -8.58 15.93 1.22
C CYS A 34 -8.90 16.29 -0.23
N GLU A 35 -8.11 15.83 -1.18
CA GLU A 35 -8.38 16.01 -2.61
C GLU A 35 -9.62 15.24 -3.04
N GLU A 36 -9.84 14.04 -2.48
CA GLU A 36 -11.03 13.23 -2.72
C GLU A 36 -12.25 13.79 -1.97
N ASP A 37 -13.42 13.64 -2.55
CA ASP A 37 -14.72 14.12 -2.01
C ASP A 37 -15.38 13.13 -1.03
N PHE A 38 -14.65 12.10 -0.63
CA PHE A 38 -15.09 11.09 0.35
C PHE A 38 -14.43 11.31 1.72
N LEU A 39 -15.14 10.92 2.77
CA LEU A 39 -14.54 10.80 4.11
C LEU A 39 -13.29 9.92 4.05
N PRO A 40 -12.26 10.17 4.89
CA PRO A 40 -11.08 9.30 4.94
C PRO A 40 -11.45 7.83 5.12
N TYR A 41 -10.91 6.98 4.26
CA TYR A 41 -11.29 5.57 4.13
C TYR A 41 -10.10 4.63 3.99
N GLN A 42 -10.35 3.34 4.24
CA GLN A 42 -9.37 2.27 4.08
C GLN A 42 -9.29 1.82 2.61
N ARG A 43 -8.06 1.85 2.05
CA ARG A 43 -7.84 1.49 0.63
C ARG A 43 -7.77 -0.01 0.35
N PRO A 44 -7.28 -0.89 1.25
CA PRO A 44 -7.13 -2.30 0.92
C PRO A 44 -8.39 -3.03 0.42
N PRO A 45 -9.61 -2.70 0.87
CA PRO A 45 -10.80 -3.34 0.33
C PRO A 45 -11.12 -2.98 -1.13
N LEU A 46 -10.52 -1.91 -1.67
CA LEU A 46 -10.78 -1.44 -3.03
C LEU A 46 -10.42 -2.47 -4.11
N SER A 47 -9.36 -3.27 -3.90
CA SER A 47 -8.95 -4.35 -4.79
C SER A 47 -9.56 -5.72 -4.44
N LYS A 48 -10.46 -5.76 -3.44
CA LYS A 48 -11.03 -6.98 -2.86
C LYS A 48 -12.55 -6.88 -2.68
N ALA A 49 -12.97 -6.81 -1.42
CA ALA A 49 -14.39 -6.88 -1.01
C ALA A 49 -15.25 -5.74 -1.58
N TYR A 50 -14.70 -4.55 -1.77
CA TYR A 50 -15.43 -3.43 -2.37
C TYR A 50 -15.59 -3.61 -3.88
N LEU A 51 -14.55 -4.07 -4.58
CA LEU A 51 -14.62 -4.38 -6.02
C LEU A 51 -15.55 -5.57 -6.30
N LEU A 52 -15.66 -6.52 -5.36
CA LEU A 52 -16.58 -7.66 -5.41
C LEU A 52 -18.02 -7.33 -4.99
N ASP A 53 -18.33 -6.09 -4.61
CA ASP A 53 -19.65 -5.69 -4.06
C ASP A 53 -20.05 -6.41 -2.77
N LYS A 54 -19.06 -6.97 -2.04
CA LYS A 54 -19.28 -7.65 -0.73
C LYS A 54 -19.42 -6.66 0.43
N ILE A 55 -18.99 -5.42 0.25
CA ILE A 55 -19.16 -4.31 1.20
C ILE A 55 -19.60 -3.04 0.47
N ASN A 56 -20.38 -2.20 1.17
CA ASN A 56 -20.80 -0.89 0.68
C ASN A 56 -19.78 0.21 1.01
N LEU A 57 -20.04 1.42 0.50
CA LEU A 57 -19.17 2.59 0.64
C LEU A 57 -18.92 2.95 2.12
N GLU A 58 -19.98 2.94 2.95
CA GLU A 58 -19.93 3.36 4.35
C GLU A 58 -18.99 2.48 5.18
N ARG A 59 -18.83 1.21 4.80
CA ARG A 59 -17.89 0.28 5.45
C ARG A 59 -16.43 0.52 5.11
N LEU A 60 -16.15 1.35 4.11
CA LEU A 60 -14.79 1.78 3.81
C LEU A 60 -14.32 2.86 4.79
N PHE A 61 -15.22 3.72 5.28
CA PHE A 61 -14.83 4.88 6.07
C PHE A 61 -14.11 4.48 7.37
N LEU A 62 -12.96 5.09 7.60
CA LEU A 62 -12.16 4.87 8.82
C LEU A 62 -12.82 5.49 10.05
N LYS A 63 -13.53 6.61 9.86
CA LYS A 63 -14.37 7.28 10.85
C LYS A 63 -15.60 7.87 10.16
N GLN A 64 -16.70 7.89 10.88
CA GLN A 64 -17.91 8.55 10.40
C GLN A 64 -17.81 10.08 10.58
N GLU A 65 -18.66 10.84 9.92
CA GLU A 65 -18.64 12.32 9.90
C GLU A 65 -18.72 12.94 11.29
N ASN A 66 -19.56 12.37 12.16
CA ASN A 66 -19.73 12.85 13.54
C ASN A 66 -18.42 12.83 14.34
N TYR A 67 -17.49 11.90 14.06
CA TYR A 67 -16.19 11.88 14.72
C TYR A 67 -15.42 13.19 14.49
N TYR A 68 -15.41 13.70 13.28
CA TYR A 68 -14.68 14.94 12.94
C TYR A 68 -15.32 16.17 13.60
N MET A 69 -16.66 16.22 13.63
CA MET A 69 -17.40 17.30 14.31
C MET A 69 -17.19 17.26 15.83
N GLU A 70 -17.37 16.13 16.49
CA GLU A 70 -17.19 15.97 17.93
C GLU A 70 -15.75 16.26 18.37
N LYS A 71 -14.78 15.97 17.52
CA LYS A 71 -13.36 16.24 17.79
C LYS A 71 -12.89 17.62 17.34
N ASN A 72 -13.81 18.49 16.90
CA ASN A 72 -13.49 19.83 16.39
C ASN A 72 -12.39 19.82 15.33
N ILE A 73 -12.52 18.93 14.35
CA ILE A 73 -11.62 18.81 13.20
C ILE A 73 -12.30 19.45 12.00
N ASN A 74 -11.67 20.48 11.43
CA ASN A 74 -12.14 21.11 10.20
C ASN A 74 -11.74 20.22 9.01
N LEU A 75 -12.70 19.46 8.46
CA LEU A 75 -12.47 18.54 7.35
C LEU A 75 -12.92 19.21 6.03
N ARG A 76 -11.98 19.35 5.10
CA ARG A 76 -12.18 19.95 3.77
C ARG A 76 -12.05 18.84 2.72
N LEU A 77 -13.18 18.30 2.27
CA LEU A 77 -13.26 17.28 1.22
C LEU A 77 -13.29 17.92 -0.17
N GLY A 78 -12.93 17.17 -1.21
CA GLY A 78 -12.92 17.62 -2.60
C GLY A 78 -12.03 18.84 -2.84
N THR A 79 -11.00 19.01 -2.00
CA THR A 79 -10.18 20.23 -1.98
C THR A 79 -8.71 19.90 -2.19
N LYS A 80 -8.14 20.39 -3.29
CA LYS A 80 -6.73 20.13 -3.64
C LYS A 80 -5.85 21.27 -3.14
N VAL A 81 -4.78 20.92 -2.40
CA VAL A 81 -3.67 21.83 -2.13
C VAL A 81 -2.83 21.95 -3.39
N THR A 82 -2.60 23.16 -3.87
CA THR A 82 -1.86 23.40 -5.11
C THR A 82 -0.41 23.80 -4.89
N SER A 83 -0.09 24.41 -3.74
CA SER A 83 1.29 24.75 -3.38
C SER A 83 1.47 25.03 -1.88
N ILE A 84 2.72 25.08 -1.43
CA ILE A 84 3.13 25.40 -0.06
C ILE A 84 4.05 26.62 -0.11
N ASP A 85 3.69 27.69 0.60
CA ASP A 85 4.55 28.85 0.84
C ASP A 85 5.19 28.71 2.24
N ARG A 86 6.39 28.17 2.29
CA ARG A 86 7.13 27.93 3.55
C ARG A 86 7.46 29.21 4.29
N ASN A 87 7.77 30.29 3.56
CA ASN A 87 8.15 31.57 4.18
C ASN A 87 6.95 32.22 4.90
N LYS A 88 5.76 32.06 4.34
CA LYS A 88 4.51 32.59 4.92
C LYS A 88 3.77 31.55 5.75
N LYS A 89 4.33 30.34 5.90
CA LYS A 89 3.73 29.21 6.60
C LYS A 89 2.26 29.01 6.19
N SER A 90 2.03 28.73 4.91
CA SER A 90 0.66 28.58 4.38
C SER A 90 0.59 27.60 3.22
N VAL A 91 -0.56 26.96 3.08
CA VAL A 91 -0.93 26.17 1.91
C VAL A 91 -1.93 26.96 1.06
N LEU A 92 -1.89 26.74 -0.24
CA LEU A 92 -2.79 27.38 -1.21
C LEU A 92 -3.78 26.34 -1.77
N LEU A 93 -5.03 26.75 -1.91
CA LEU A 93 -6.17 25.98 -2.40
C LEU A 93 -6.80 26.79 -3.55
N GLY A 94 -6.13 26.83 -4.70
CA GLY A 94 -6.45 27.81 -5.75
C GLY A 94 -6.17 29.23 -5.27
N SER A 95 -7.22 30.06 -5.09
CA SER A 95 -7.12 31.43 -4.58
C SER A 95 -7.19 31.52 -3.05
N GLU A 96 -7.69 30.49 -2.36
CA GLU A 96 -7.78 30.45 -0.90
C GLU A 96 -6.42 30.10 -0.28
N LYS A 97 -6.15 30.69 0.88
CA LYS A 97 -4.92 30.48 1.63
C LYS A 97 -5.22 30.09 3.06
N ILE A 98 -4.60 28.99 3.53
CA ILE A 98 -4.71 28.54 4.92
C ILE A 98 -3.32 28.60 5.57
N SER A 99 -3.20 29.35 6.67
CA SER A 99 -1.96 29.45 7.44
C SER A 99 -1.82 28.26 8.41
N TYR A 100 -0.57 27.85 8.66
CA TYR A 100 -0.24 26.81 9.62
C TYR A 100 0.89 27.22 10.56
N ASP A 101 0.90 26.68 11.77
CA ASP A 101 2.07 26.61 12.64
C ASP A 101 2.81 25.29 12.44
N ILE A 102 2.04 24.23 12.13
CA ILE A 102 2.54 22.88 11.80
C ILE A 102 1.83 22.39 10.55
N LEU A 103 2.60 21.95 9.56
CA LEU A 103 2.09 21.29 8.36
C LEU A 103 2.46 19.81 8.39
N ILE A 104 1.50 18.93 8.04
CA ILE A 104 1.72 17.50 7.97
C ILE A 104 1.35 17.02 6.57
N LEU A 105 2.32 16.48 5.84
CA LEU A 105 2.15 15.91 4.52
C LEU A 105 1.84 14.42 4.67
N ALA A 106 0.61 14.04 4.38
CA ALA A 106 0.09 12.66 4.40
C ALA A 106 -0.45 12.29 3.02
N THR A 107 0.25 12.73 1.97
CA THR A 107 -0.17 12.66 0.56
C THR A 107 -0.17 11.23 0.01
N GLY A 108 0.53 10.30 0.67
CA GLY A 108 0.54 8.88 0.31
C GLY A 108 1.35 8.60 -0.96
N ALA A 109 0.83 7.71 -1.81
CA ALA A 109 1.43 7.32 -3.07
C ALA A 109 0.39 7.30 -4.17
N LYS A 110 0.82 7.43 -5.43
CA LYS A 110 -0.01 7.31 -6.64
C LYS A 110 0.42 6.11 -7.47
N PRO A 111 -0.51 5.44 -8.18
CA PRO A 111 -0.16 4.37 -9.10
C PRO A 111 0.80 4.86 -10.18
N ASN A 112 1.72 4.00 -10.57
CA ASN A 112 2.52 4.24 -11.77
C ASN A 112 1.63 4.04 -13.00
N GLU A 113 1.79 4.92 -13.97
CA GLU A 113 1.07 4.86 -15.23
C GLU A 113 1.95 4.27 -16.33
N LEU A 114 1.32 3.63 -17.30
CA LEU A 114 2.03 3.22 -18.51
C LEU A 114 2.39 4.48 -19.32
N PRO A 115 3.59 4.53 -19.93
CA PRO A 115 3.96 5.65 -20.77
C PRO A 115 2.97 5.86 -21.93
N GLU A 116 2.65 7.11 -22.26
CA GLU A 116 1.71 7.48 -23.33
C GLU A 116 2.06 6.84 -24.69
N ARG A 117 3.34 6.67 -25.00
CA ARG A 117 3.80 5.95 -26.20
C ARG A 117 3.31 4.49 -26.26
N ILE A 118 2.99 3.88 -25.12
CA ILE A 118 2.48 2.51 -25.02
C ILE A 118 0.96 2.51 -25.16
N THR A 119 0.27 3.42 -24.47
CA THR A 119 -1.18 3.47 -24.36
C THR A 119 -1.87 4.13 -25.55
N ARG A 120 -1.17 5.05 -26.24
CA ARG A 120 -1.64 5.76 -27.46
C ARG A 120 -3.07 6.31 -27.35
N GLY A 121 -3.44 6.86 -26.20
CA GLY A 121 -4.75 7.45 -25.99
C GLY A 121 -5.90 6.43 -25.82
N VAL A 122 -5.61 5.19 -25.45
CA VAL A 122 -6.64 4.20 -25.08
C VAL A 122 -7.23 4.55 -23.71
N GLU A 123 -8.56 4.71 -23.65
CA GLU A 123 -9.25 5.18 -22.44
C GLU A 123 -9.62 4.07 -21.44
N ASN A 124 -9.81 2.83 -21.90
CA ASN A 124 -10.22 1.71 -21.04
C ASN A 124 -9.02 1.04 -20.34
N ILE A 125 -8.15 1.86 -19.75
CA ILE A 125 -7.01 1.43 -18.91
C ILE A 125 -7.25 1.97 -17.50
N PHE A 126 -7.34 1.09 -16.52
CA PHE A 126 -7.70 1.42 -15.14
C PHE A 126 -6.57 1.09 -14.18
N SER A 127 -6.44 1.88 -13.15
CA SER A 127 -5.69 1.54 -11.92
C SER A 127 -6.67 1.32 -10.76
N ILE A 128 -6.19 0.74 -9.66
CA ILE A 128 -6.99 0.59 -8.44
C ILE A 128 -6.31 1.39 -7.33
N ARG A 129 -6.78 2.63 -7.11
CA ARG A 129 -6.22 3.49 -6.07
C ARG A 129 -7.28 4.16 -5.21
N ASN A 130 -8.36 4.65 -5.80
CA ASN A 130 -9.40 5.40 -5.13
C ASN A 130 -10.80 4.84 -5.44
N ILE A 131 -11.82 5.37 -4.78
CA ILE A 131 -13.20 4.94 -4.94
C ILE A 131 -13.71 5.22 -6.36
N HIS A 132 -13.31 6.35 -6.96
CA HIS A 132 -13.73 6.70 -8.33
C HIS A 132 -13.20 5.69 -9.35
N ASP A 133 -11.90 5.31 -9.24
CA ASP A 133 -11.29 4.29 -10.11
C ASP A 133 -12.10 2.99 -10.06
N VAL A 134 -12.40 2.52 -8.83
CA VAL A 134 -13.10 1.26 -8.63
C VAL A 134 -14.54 1.34 -9.11
N ASN A 135 -15.23 2.46 -8.89
CA ASN A 135 -16.59 2.64 -9.37
C ASN A 135 -16.69 2.67 -10.91
N GLN A 136 -15.67 3.21 -11.58
CA GLN A 136 -15.57 3.14 -13.04
C GLN A 136 -15.27 1.71 -13.50
N LEU A 137 -14.34 1.03 -12.85
CA LEU A 137 -13.97 -0.36 -13.16
C LEU A 137 -15.16 -1.32 -12.99
N LYS A 138 -15.96 -1.17 -11.93
CA LYS A 138 -17.16 -1.98 -11.69
C LYS A 138 -18.15 -1.94 -12.85
N LYS A 139 -18.31 -0.79 -13.51
CA LYS A 139 -19.20 -0.64 -14.67
C LYS A 139 -18.77 -1.55 -15.82
N LYS A 140 -17.46 -1.79 -15.97
CA LYS A 140 -16.93 -2.67 -17.03
C LYS A 140 -17.23 -4.14 -16.80
N PHE A 141 -17.37 -4.59 -15.58
CA PHE A 141 -17.60 -6.01 -15.28
C PHE A 141 -18.93 -6.56 -15.84
N SER A 142 -19.95 -5.72 -16.00
CA SER A 142 -21.23 -6.13 -16.57
C SER A 142 -21.24 -6.21 -18.11
N GLU A 143 -20.27 -5.58 -18.76
CA GLU A 143 -20.20 -5.42 -20.21
C GLU A 143 -19.06 -6.24 -20.84
N ALA A 144 -18.09 -6.65 -20.04
CA ALA A 144 -16.83 -7.24 -20.50
C ALA A 144 -16.76 -8.75 -20.23
N GLY A 145 -16.04 -9.46 -21.11
CA GLY A 145 -15.73 -10.89 -20.97
C GLY A 145 -14.25 -11.18 -20.78
N VAL A 146 -13.37 -10.25 -21.18
CA VAL A 146 -11.93 -10.46 -21.26
C VAL A 146 -11.16 -9.26 -20.69
N VAL A 147 -10.25 -9.52 -19.76
CA VAL A 147 -9.41 -8.48 -19.15
C VAL A 147 -7.92 -8.83 -19.29
N LEU A 148 -7.12 -7.80 -19.58
CA LEU A 148 -5.66 -7.86 -19.44
C LEU A 148 -5.24 -7.17 -18.14
N ILE A 149 -4.44 -7.85 -17.33
CA ILE A 149 -3.81 -7.27 -16.15
C ILE A 149 -2.31 -7.13 -16.40
N ILE A 150 -1.77 -5.93 -16.16
CA ILE A 150 -0.35 -5.62 -16.35
C ILE A 150 0.28 -5.41 -14.99
N GLY A 151 1.20 -6.30 -14.62
CA GLY A 151 1.92 -6.32 -13.35
C GLY A 151 1.44 -7.42 -12.41
N GLY A 152 2.36 -8.27 -12.00
CA GLY A 152 2.16 -9.42 -11.09
C GLY A 152 2.50 -9.10 -9.62
N GLY A 153 2.32 -7.85 -9.18
CA GLY A 153 2.37 -7.45 -7.77
C GLY A 153 1.07 -7.79 -7.03
N TYR A 154 1.00 -7.46 -5.72
CA TYR A 154 -0.19 -7.78 -4.90
C TYR A 154 -1.49 -7.24 -5.50
N ILE A 155 -1.53 -5.97 -5.90
CA ILE A 155 -2.75 -5.35 -6.45
C ILE A 155 -3.18 -6.01 -7.77
N GLY A 156 -2.21 -6.32 -8.66
CA GLY A 156 -2.50 -7.03 -9.90
C GLY A 156 -3.07 -8.42 -9.67
N LEU A 157 -2.51 -9.17 -8.72
CA LEU A 157 -3.03 -10.50 -8.36
C LEU A 157 -4.39 -10.43 -7.66
N GLU A 158 -4.62 -9.47 -6.78
CA GLU A 158 -5.93 -9.24 -6.16
C GLU A 158 -6.99 -8.88 -7.20
N ALA A 159 -6.65 -8.01 -8.17
CA ALA A 159 -7.52 -7.70 -9.30
C ALA A 159 -7.80 -8.93 -10.16
N ALA A 160 -6.77 -9.76 -10.42
CA ALA A 160 -6.92 -11.02 -11.16
C ALA A 160 -7.88 -11.97 -10.45
N ALA A 161 -7.75 -12.10 -9.13
CA ALA A 161 -8.65 -12.93 -8.33
C ALA A 161 -10.10 -12.43 -8.42
N VAL A 162 -10.33 -11.12 -8.28
CA VAL A 162 -11.67 -10.53 -8.40
C VAL A 162 -12.25 -10.72 -9.79
N CYS A 163 -11.48 -10.45 -10.85
CA CYS A 163 -11.94 -10.62 -12.23
C CYS A 163 -12.30 -12.07 -12.52
N ALA A 164 -11.50 -13.05 -12.06
CA ALA A 164 -11.79 -14.47 -12.21
C ALA A 164 -13.04 -14.90 -11.40
N GLU A 165 -13.22 -14.41 -10.17
CA GLU A 165 -14.45 -14.66 -9.38
C GLU A 165 -15.71 -14.07 -10.04
N LYS A 166 -15.58 -12.96 -10.78
CA LYS A 166 -16.66 -12.36 -11.59
C LYS A 166 -16.89 -13.08 -12.92
N GLY A 167 -16.12 -14.13 -13.24
CA GLY A 167 -16.27 -14.94 -14.44
C GLY A 167 -15.62 -14.37 -15.70
N LEU A 168 -14.74 -13.37 -15.60
CA LEU A 168 -14.01 -12.86 -16.74
C LEU A 168 -12.86 -13.81 -17.13
N LYS A 169 -12.53 -13.84 -18.43
CA LYS A 169 -11.29 -14.43 -18.92
C LYS A 169 -10.14 -13.47 -18.61
N VAL A 170 -9.20 -13.93 -17.78
CA VAL A 170 -8.10 -13.10 -17.27
C VAL A 170 -6.77 -13.56 -17.84
N ARG A 171 -6.02 -12.61 -18.46
CA ARG A 171 -4.58 -12.77 -18.71
C ARG A 171 -3.84 -11.74 -17.88
N LEU A 172 -2.83 -12.20 -17.13
CA LEU A 172 -1.90 -11.37 -16.37
C LEU A 172 -0.51 -11.47 -17.00
N VAL A 173 0.11 -10.32 -17.29
CA VAL A 173 1.49 -10.24 -17.79
C VAL A 173 2.39 -9.58 -16.75
N GLU A 174 3.56 -10.18 -16.55
CA GLU A 174 4.60 -9.67 -15.63
C GLU A 174 5.94 -9.60 -16.38
N SER A 175 6.58 -8.44 -16.31
CA SER A 175 7.87 -8.20 -16.98
C SER A 175 9.05 -8.86 -16.29
N ALA A 176 8.95 -9.06 -14.98
CA ALA A 176 9.96 -9.78 -14.20
C ALA A 176 9.94 -11.29 -14.47
N GLU A 177 10.94 -12.00 -13.94
CA GLU A 177 11.03 -13.46 -14.09
C GLU A 177 9.89 -14.24 -13.45
N ARG A 178 9.24 -13.66 -12.44
CA ARG A 178 8.09 -14.24 -11.74
C ARG A 178 7.21 -13.16 -11.11
N ILE A 179 5.96 -13.49 -10.85
CA ILE A 179 5.07 -12.66 -10.03
C ILE A 179 5.68 -12.46 -8.64
N LEU A 180 5.36 -11.35 -7.98
CA LEU A 180 5.82 -10.98 -6.62
C LEU A 180 7.35 -10.96 -6.43
N GLN A 181 8.15 -10.93 -7.49
CA GLN A 181 9.61 -11.05 -7.41
C GLN A 181 10.26 -10.06 -6.44
N ARG A 182 9.75 -8.83 -6.36
CA ARG A 182 10.32 -7.79 -5.49
C ARG A 182 10.01 -7.97 -4.00
N VAL A 183 9.00 -8.77 -3.66
CA VAL A 183 8.37 -8.69 -2.34
C VAL A 183 8.23 -10.04 -1.64
N ALA A 184 8.42 -11.16 -2.36
CA ALA A 184 8.26 -12.50 -1.81
C ALA A 184 9.32 -13.47 -2.37
N CYS A 185 9.56 -14.57 -1.69
CA CYS A 185 10.42 -15.66 -2.19
C CYS A 185 9.78 -16.39 -3.38
N LYS A 186 10.57 -17.25 -4.00
CA LYS A 186 10.12 -18.06 -5.16
C LYS A 186 8.99 -19.00 -4.77
N GLU A 187 9.06 -19.56 -3.57
CA GLU A 187 8.10 -20.52 -3.04
C GLU A 187 6.72 -19.86 -2.84
N THR A 188 6.67 -18.66 -2.23
CA THR A 188 5.44 -17.86 -2.10
C THR A 188 4.87 -17.50 -3.48
N SER A 189 5.73 -17.09 -4.43
CA SER A 189 5.31 -16.79 -5.81
C SER A 189 4.70 -18.00 -6.50
N ASN A 190 5.36 -19.15 -6.44
CA ASN A 190 4.89 -20.37 -7.07
C ASN A 190 3.55 -20.82 -6.49
N TYR A 191 3.41 -20.79 -5.15
CA TYR A 191 2.16 -21.14 -4.50
C TYR A 191 0.99 -20.29 -5.03
N LEU A 192 1.14 -18.97 -5.04
CA LEU A 192 0.09 -18.06 -5.52
C LEU A 192 -0.14 -18.21 -7.03
N LYS A 193 0.90 -18.42 -7.82
CA LYS A 193 0.79 -18.67 -9.25
C LYS A 193 -0.08 -19.91 -9.52
N ASP A 194 0.19 -21.02 -8.84
CA ASP A 194 -0.57 -22.27 -8.98
C ASP A 194 -2.04 -22.07 -8.59
N VAL A 195 -2.31 -21.31 -7.53
CA VAL A 195 -3.68 -20.95 -7.14
C VAL A 195 -4.39 -20.20 -8.27
N HIS A 196 -3.77 -19.16 -8.83
CA HIS A 196 -4.37 -18.38 -9.91
C HIS A 196 -4.61 -19.21 -11.17
N ILE A 197 -3.64 -20.03 -11.57
CA ILE A 197 -3.78 -20.94 -12.72
C ILE A 197 -4.94 -21.93 -12.48
N SER A 198 -5.07 -22.48 -11.28
CA SER A 198 -6.18 -23.36 -10.92
C SER A 198 -7.56 -22.70 -11.00
N LYS A 199 -7.61 -21.37 -10.93
CA LYS A 199 -8.80 -20.53 -11.08
C LYS A 199 -9.01 -20.01 -12.51
N GLY A 200 -8.20 -20.46 -13.47
CA GLY A 200 -8.34 -20.12 -14.88
C GLY A 200 -7.66 -18.81 -15.29
N VAL A 201 -6.84 -18.22 -14.44
CA VAL A 201 -6.02 -17.05 -14.80
C VAL A 201 -4.81 -17.50 -15.60
N GLU A 202 -4.63 -16.92 -16.79
CA GLU A 202 -3.42 -17.11 -17.59
C GLU A 202 -2.33 -16.14 -17.12
N ILE A 203 -1.23 -16.66 -16.55
CA ILE A 203 -0.09 -15.87 -16.09
C ILE A 203 1.07 -16.02 -17.07
N CYS A 204 1.51 -14.89 -17.64
CA CYS A 204 2.63 -14.79 -18.55
C CYS A 204 3.74 -13.97 -17.90
N GLU A 205 4.81 -14.64 -17.49
CA GLU A 205 6.00 -14.02 -16.87
C GLU A 205 7.07 -13.72 -17.94
N LYS A 206 8.00 -12.79 -17.66
CA LYS A 206 9.06 -12.34 -18.59
C LYS A 206 8.51 -11.64 -19.85
N ILE A 207 7.29 -11.13 -19.76
CA ILE A 207 6.62 -10.47 -20.87
C ILE A 207 6.21 -9.07 -20.46
N SER A 208 6.67 -8.08 -21.23
CA SER A 208 6.25 -6.69 -21.08
C SER A 208 5.29 -6.28 -22.21
N VAL A 209 4.49 -5.25 -21.94
CA VAL A 209 3.62 -4.66 -22.97
C VAL A 209 4.44 -3.69 -23.82
N ALA A 210 4.47 -3.92 -25.13
CA ALA A 210 5.14 -3.06 -26.09
C ALA A 210 4.24 -1.91 -26.55
N THR A 211 2.95 -2.20 -26.82
CA THR A 211 1.96 -1.18 -27.20
C THR A 211 0.55 -1.67 -26.94
N ILE A 212 -0.35 -0.73 -26.72
CA ILE A 212 -1.80 -0.93 -26.56
C ILE A 212 -2.49 -0.01 -27.57
N ARG A 213 -3.49 -0.49 -28.28
CA ARG A 213 -4.25 0.31 -29.23
C ARG A 213 -5.71 -0.12 -29.29
N ASN A 214 -6.60 0.78 -29.66
CA ASN A 214 -7.97 0.45 -29.95
C ASN A 214 -8.06 -0.40 -31.24
N GLN A 215 -8.88 -1.43 -31.21
CA GLN A 215 -9.21 -2.31 -32.33
C GLN A 215 -10.73 -2.54 -32.38
N GLY A 216 -11.46 -1.63 -33.04
CA GLY A 216 -12.91 -1.59 -32.97
C GLY A 216 -13.37 -1.30 -31.54
N GLU A 217 -14.26 -2.14 -30.99
CA GLU A 217 -14.73 -2.04 -29.60
C GLU A 217 -13.80 -2.68 -28.58
N LYS A 218 -12.72 -3.35 -29.02
CA LYS A 218 -11.74 -4.00 -28.17
C LYS A 218 -10.42 -3.26 -28.13
N ILE A 219 -9.59 -3.69 -27.24
CA ILE A 219 -8.21 -3.28 -27.08
C ILE A 219 -7.29 -4.41 -27.54
N LEU A 220 -6.37 -4.13 -28.45
CA LEU A 220 -5.28 -5.01 -28.82
C LEU A 220 -4.02 -4.62 -28.04
N ALA A 221 -3.53 -5.52 -27.17
CA ALA A 221 -2.21 -5.41 -26.56
C ALA A 221 -1.20 -6.25 -27.35
N ILE A 222 -0.03 -5.66 -27.64
CA ILE A 222 1.09 -6.33 -28.29
C ILE A 222 2.22 -6.41 -27.28
N PHE A 223 2.83 -7.58 -27.14
CA PHE A 223 3.84 -7.85 -26.13
C PHE A 223 5.26 -7.86 -26.69
N SER A 224 6.24 -7.88 -25.80
CA SER A 224 7.67 -7.84 -26.14
C SER A 224 8.17 -9.04 -26.95
N ASP A 225 7.48 -10.18 -26.88
CA ASP A 225 7.77 -11.40 -27.64
C ASP A 225 7.09 -11.44 -29.02
N GLY A 226 6.37 -10.35 -29.38
CA GLY A 226 5.61 -10.23 -30.63
C GLY A 226 4.23 -10.85 -30.60
N SER A 227 3.85 -11.55 -29.54
CA SER A 227 2.48 -12.06 -29.36
C SER A 227 1.49 -10.93 -29.06
N SER A 228 0.20 -11.22 -29.19
CA SER A 228 -0.85 -10.22 -28.97
C SER A 228 -2.03 -10.81 -28.21
N PHE A 229 -2.86 -9.90 -27.64
CA PHE A 229 -4.06 -10.28 -26.88
C PHE A 229 -5.16 -9.21 -27.04
N ASP A 230 -6.34 -9.69 -27.40
CA ASP A 230 -7.54 -8.85 -27.45
C ASP A 230 -8.27 -8.88 -26.12
N CYS A 231 -8.57 -7.72 -25.57
CA CYS A 231 -9.31 -7.58 -24.32
C CYS A 231 -10.33 -6.43 -24.41
N ASP A 232 -11.25 -6.40 -23.46
CA ASP A 232 -12.29 -5.36 -23.39
C ASP A 232 -11.77 -4.16 -22.58
N PHE A 233 -10.94 -4.41 -21.59
CA PHE A 233 -10.26 -3.36 -20.79
C PHE A 233 -8.96 -3.89 -20.19
N VAL A 234 -8.16 -2.95 -19.66
CA VAL A 234 -6.86 -3.22 -19.02
C VAL A 234 -6.88 -2.74 -17.57
N ILE A 235 -6.29 -3.52 -16.68
CA ILE A 235 -5.97 -3.07 -15.31
C ILE A 235 -4.46 -3.01 -15.17
N THR A 236 -3.94 -1.87 -14.65
CA THR A 236 -2.51 -1.70 -14.39
C THR A 236 -2.20 -1.80 -12.90
N GLY A 237 -1.25 -2.68 -12.56
CA GLY A 237 -0.72 -2.87 -11.20
C GLY A 237 0.81 -2.85 -11.18
N ILE A 238 1.42 -1.88 -11.86
CA ILE A 238 2.88 -1.77 -12.10
C ILE A 238 3.64 -1.01 -11.00
N GLY A 239 3.10 -1.00 -9.79
CA GLY A 239 3.67 -0.34 -8.63
C GLY A 239 3.10 1.06 -8.38
N ALA A 240 3.67 1.73 -7.39
CA ALA A 240 3.28 3.08 -6.99
C ALA A 240 4.53 3.94 -6.74
N SER A 241 4.35 5.25 -6.86
CA SER A 241 5.35 6.26 -6.54
C SER A 241 4.84 7.16 -5.42
N PRO A 242 5.70 7.62 -4.49
CA PRO A 242 5.29 8.53 -3.43
C PRO A 242 4.77 9.84 -4.03
N GLU A 243 3.70 10.38 -3.43
CA GLU A 243 3.18 11.67 -3.87
C GLU A 243 3.96 12.80 -3.20
N ILE A 244 4.97 13.29 -3.92
CA ILE A 244 5.97 14.25 -3.43
C ILE A 244 5.84 15.65 -4.00
N PHE A 245 4.96 15.85 -4.97
CA PHE A 245 4.89 17.09 -5.76
C PHE A 245 4.90 18.37 -4.90
N LEU A 246 4.04 18.45 -3.89
CA LEU A 246 3.97 19.61 -3.02
C LEU A 246 5.26 19.87 -2.23
N ALA A 247 5.91 18.78 -1.80
CA ALA A 247 7.16 18.86 -1.05
C ALA A 247 8.32 19.32 -1.95
N GLU A 248 8.43 18.74 -3.14
CA GLU A 248 9.46 19.05 -4.13
C GLU A 248 9.35 20.49 -4.61
N GLU A 249 8.16 20.93 -5.05
CA GLU A 249 7.91 22.31 -5.48
C GLU A 249 8.16 23.34 -4.38
N SER A 250 7.98 22.97 -3.11
CA SER A 250 8.28 23.86 -1.97
C SER A 250 9.76 23.82 -1.56
N GLY A 251 10.62 23.05 -2.23
CA GLY A 251 12.04 22.94 -1.94
C GLY A 251 12.36 22.16 -0.67
N LEU A 252 11.50 21.22 -0.27
CA LEU A 252 11.84 20.23 0.76
C LEU A 252 12.80 19.17 0.20
N LYS A 253 13.63 18.58 1.05
CA LYS A 253 14.52 17.50 0.66
C LYS A 253 13.71 16.28 0.25
N ILE A 254 14.00 15.75 -0.95
CA ILE A 254 13.41 14.52 -1.49
C ILE A 254 14.51 13.46 -1.59
N GLU A 255 14.23 12.26 -1.07
CA GLU A 255 15.12 11.10 -1.15
C GLU A 255 14.28 9.83 -0.99
N ASN A 256 13.97 9.14 -2.11
CA ASN A 256 13.04 7.99 -2.13
C ASN A 256 11.66 8.31 -1.50
N GLY A 257 11.17 9.55 -1.67
CA GLY A 257 10.01 10.10 -0.99
C GLY A 257 10.35 11.42 -0.33
N ILE A 258 9.44 11.98 0.48
CA ILE A 258 9.70 13.16 1.29
C ILE A 258 10.66 12.77 2.40
N TRP A 259 11.90 13.29 2.35
CA TRP A 259 12.90 12.98 3.37
C TRP A 259 12.44 13.42 4.76
N THR A 260 12.57 12.54 5.74
CA THR A 260 12.37 12.86 7.15
C THR A 260 13.54 12.36 8.00
N ASN A 261 13.73 12.98 9.15
CA ASN A 261 14.57 12.40 10.19
C ASN A 261 13.84 11.23 10.88
N SER A 262 14.50 10.57 11.83
CA SER A 262 13.93 9.43 12.57
C SER A 262 12.65 9.76 13.38
N LYS A 263 12.29 11.04 13.50
CA LYS A 263 11.10 11.49 14.25
C LYS A 263 9.93 11.81 13.34
N GLY A 264 10.11 11.82 12.01
CA GLY A 264 9.12 12.18 11.01
C GLY A 264 9.14 13.65 10.59
N LEU A 265 10.12 14.45 11.07
CA LEU A 265 10.28 15.86 10.70
C LEU A 265 11.06 15.95 9.39
N THR A 266 10.59 16.78 8.46
CA THR A 266 11.24 17.04 7.15
C THR A 266 12.49 17.93 7.29
N SER A 267 13.00 18.42 6.16
CA SER A 267 14.06 19.44 6.13
C SER A 267 13.60 20.83 6.58
N ASP A 268 12.32 20.99 6.91
CA ASP A 268 11.74 22.22 7.47
C ASP A 268 11.21 21.92 8.88
N GLU A 269 11.55 22.79 9.85
CA GLU A 269 11.20 22.60 11.27
C GLU A 269 9.69 22.64 11.59
N ASN A 270 8.87 23.12 10.66
CA ASN A 270 7.43 23.24 10.83
C ASN A 270 6.65 22.23 9.97
N ILE A 271 7.35 21.39 9.18
CA ILE A 271 6.72 20.46 8.22
C ILE A 271 7.12 19.03 8.53
N TRP A 272 6.12 18.19 8.68
CA TRP A 272 6.24 16.75 8.93
C TRP A 272 5.74 15.95 7.73
N ALA A 273 6.22 14.73 7.54
CA ALA A 273 5.67 13.82 6.54
C ALA A 273 5.40 12.45 7.15
N VAL A 274 4.29 11.80 6.72
CA VAL A 274 3.78 10.57 7.33
C VAL A 274 3.21 9.58 6.31
N GLY A 275 3.41 8.29 6.56
CA GLY A 275 2.90 7.21 5.72
C GLY A 275 3.68 7.05 4.41
N ASP A 276 3.01 6.56 3.36
CA ASP A 276 3.66 6.10 2.11
C ASP A 276 4.48 7.17 1.38
N CYS A 277 4.20 8.47 1.58
CA CYS A 277 4.97 9.54 0.98
C CYS A 277 6.31 9.84 1.69
N ALA A 278 6.45 9.41 2.94
CA ALA A 278 7.60 9.72 3.77
C ALA A 278 8.72 8.70 3.64
N SER A 279 9.95 9.17 3.52
CA SER A 279 11.17 8.39 3.59
C SER A 279 11.87 8.70 4.91
N PHE A 280 12.33 7.67 5.61
CA PHE A 280 12.90 7.76 6.95
C PHE A 280 14.12 6.86 7.09
N PRO A 281 15.06 7.17 8.03
CA PRO A 281 16.27 6.39 8.23
C PRO A 281 15.98 5.06 8.94
N LEU A 282 16.46 3.96 8.36
CA LEU A 282 16.49 2.62 8.95
C LEU A 282 17.82 1.94 8.59
N ASN A 283 18.57 1.47 9.59
CA ASN A 283 19.85 0.78 9.42
C ASN A 283 20.87 1.53 8.55
N GLY A 284 20.88 2.88 8.62
CA GLY A 284 21.82 3.74 7.89
C GLY A 284 21.39 4.14 6.48
N GLU A 285 20.27 3.65 6.00
CA GLU A 285 19.68 4.01 4.71
C GLU A 285 18.32 4.67 4.88
N ASN A 286 17.92 5.52 3.93
CA ASN A 286 16.58 6.06 3.88
C ASN A 286 15.67 5.11 3.12
N ILE A 287 14.68 4.56 3.80
CA ILE A 287 13.70 3.66 3.24
C ILE A 287 12.30 4.26 3.25
N ARG A 288 11.41 3.65 2.48
CA ARG A 288 9.98 3.95 2.45
C ARG A 288 9.21 2.64 2.55
N LEU A 289 8.16 2.64 3.35
CA LEU A 289 7.25 1.50 3.49
C LEU A 289 5.86 1.90 3.03
N GLU A 290 5.23 1.03 2.25
CA GLU A 290 3.88 1.20 1.71
C GLU A 290 2.96 0.15 2.35
N SER A 291 2.49 0.41 3.56
CA SER A 291 1.57 -0.50 4.24
C SER A 291 0.68 0.21 5.25
N VAL A 292 -0.47 -0.39 5.53
CA VAL A 292 -1.39 0.10 6.57
C VAL A 292 -0.72 0.12 7.93
N GLY A 293 0.06 -0.92 8.26
CA GLY A 293 0.80 -0.99 9.53
C GLY A 293 1.78 0.16 9.69
N HIS A 294 2.58 0.43 8.65
CA HIS A 294 3.48 1.59 8.65
C HIS A 294 2.73 2.91 8.79
N ALA A 295 1.66 3.11 8.03
CA ALA A 295 0.87 4.33 8.09
C ALA A 295 0.31 4.60 9.50
N ILE A 296 -0.09 3.55 10.24
CA ILE A 296 -0.56 3.64 11.62
C ILE A 296 0.60 3.97 12.57
N ASP A 297 1.63 3.13 12.60
CA ASP A 297 2.72 3.21 13.58
C ASP A 297 3.54 4.50 13.42
N HIS A 298 3.78 4.92 12.16
CA HIS A 298 4.48 6.18 11.87
C HIS A 298 3.66 7.39 12.32
N ALA A 299 2.34 7.38 12.03
CA ALA A 299 1.43 8.45 12.45
C ALA A 299 1.33 8.57 13.98
N GLU A 300 1.27 7.45 14.69
CA GLU A 300 1.25 7.45 16.16
C GLU A 300 2.56 7.98 16.77
N THR A 301 3.70 7.63 16.17
CA THR A 301 5.01 8.17 16.58
C THR A 301 5.09 9.68 16.37
N ILE A 302 4.64 10.17 15.20
CA ILE A 302 4.62 11.61 14.91
C ILE A 302 3.66 12.34 15.86
N ALA A 303 2.49 11.78 16.15
CA ALA A 303 1.55 12.38 17.10
C ALA A 303 2.19 12.58 18.48
N GLN A 304 2.94 11.62 18.97
CA GLN A 304 3.68 11.73 20.23
C GLN A 304 4.81 12.77 20.13
N ASN A 305 5.52 12.82 19.00
CA ASN A 305 6.58 13.80 18.79
C ASN A 305 6.06 15.25 18.70
N LEU A 306 4.89 15.46 18.16
CA LEU A 306 4.21 16.77 18.15
C LEU A 306 3.88 17.28 19.56
N THR A 307 3.81 16.39 20.55
CA THR A 307 3.63 16.73 21.97
C THR A 307 4.93 16.72 22.78
N GLY A 308 6.08 16.57 22.10
CA GLY A 308 7.39 16.67 22.71
C GLY A 308 8.03 15.37 23.20
N ALA A 309 7.47 14.19 22.83
CA ALA A 309 7.98 12.89 23.29
C ALA A 309 9.38 12.56 22.76
N ASN A 310 9.80 13.11 21.63
CA ASN A 310 11.14 12.98 21.05
C ASN A 310 11.55 11.51 20.75
N ILE A 311 10.61 10.72 20.21
CA ILE A 311 10.74 9.28 19.95
C ILE A 311 11.24 9.06 18.52
N SER A 312 12.25 8.22 18.33
CA SER A 312 12.64 7.73 17.01
C SER A 312 11.68 6.63 16.53
N TYR A 313 11.22 6.77 15.31
CA TYR A 313 10.38 5.76 14.67
C TYR A 313 11.19 4.47 14.44
N ASN A 314 10.65 3.37 14.92
CA ASN A 314 11.20 2.04 14.71
C ASN A 314 10.10 1.15 14.11
N PRO A 315 10.12 0.91 12.79
CA PRO A 315 9.05 0.19 12.11
C PRO A 315 8.97 -1.26 12.56
N LYS A 316 7.74 -1.77 12.61
CA LYS A 316 7.43 -3.19 12.77
C LYS A 316 6.68 -3.66 11.52
N PRO A 317 7.40 -3.90 10.41
CA PRO A 317 6.76 -4.14 9.13
C PRO A 317 5.86 -5.35 9.15
N TRP A 318 4.64 -5.17 8.67
CA TRP A 318 3.71 -6.25 8.38
C TRP A 318 2.80 -5.87 7.22
N PHE A 319 2.36 -6.87 6.48
CA PHE A 319 1.52 -6.72 5.32
C PHE A 319 0.58 -7.92 5.17
N TRP A 320 -0.47 -7.80 4.37
CA TRP A 320 -1.32 -8.92 3.99
C TRP A 320 -1.87 -8.74 2.58
N SER A 321 -2.24 -9.87 1.97
CA SER A 321 -3.01 -9.91 0.75
C SER A 321 -4.05 -11.01 0.85
N ASP A 322 -5.28 -10.72 0.45
CA ASP A 322 -6.35 -11.70 0.38
C ASP A 322 -6.70 -11.92 -1.10
N GLN A 323 -6.61 -13.16 -1.56
CA GLN A 323 -6.87 -13.56 -2.95
C GLN A 323 -7.68 -14.86 -2.92
N TYR A 324 -8.91 -14.84 -3.46
CA TYR A 324 -9.86 -15.94 -3.30
C TYR A 324 -10.11 -16.27 -1.81
N ASN A 325 -9.83 -17.52 -1.42
CA ASN A 325 -9.84 -18.00 -0.04
C ASN A 325 -8.44 -18.09 0.58
N ILE A 326 -7.44 -17.51 -0.06
CA ILE A 326 -6.05 -17.50 0.40
C ILE A 326 -5.78 -16.21 1.14
N LYS A 327 -5.27 -16.33 2.36
CA LYS A 327 -4.77 -15.22 3.16
C LYS A 327 -3.26 -15.32 3.28
N LEU A 328 -2.55 -14.44 2.60
CA LEU A 328 -1.12 -14.23 2.79
C LEU A 328 -0.90 -13.16 3.85
N GLN A 329 -0.14 -13.47 4.89
CA GLN A 329 0.27 -12.53 5.93
C GLN A 329 1.80 -12.52 6.02
N ILE A 330 2.36 -11.32 6.06
CA ILE A 330 3.81 -11.11 6.03
C ILE A 330 4.22 -10.31 7.26
N ALA A 331 5.31 -10.74 7.91
CA ALA A 331 5.97 -10.00 8.97
C ALA A 331 7.46 -9.85 8.67
N GLY A 332 8.03 -8.68 8.99
CA GLY A 332 9.43 -8.37 8.74
C GLY A 332 9.71 -7.84 7.35
N LEU A 333 10.99 -7.68 7.04
CA LEU A 333 11.52 -7.30 5.72
C LEU A 333 12.47 -8.39 5.25
N ASN A 334 12.23 -8.93 4.07
CA ASN A 334 12.98 -10.06 3.53
C ASN A 334 14.25 -9.66 2.74
N SER A 335 14.60 -8.38 2.70
CA SER A 335 15.82 -7.93 2.01
C SER A 335 17.07 -8.54 2.63
N GLY A 336 17.95 -9.10 1.79
CA GLY A 336 19.22 -9.69 2.23
C GLY A 336 19.14 -11.17 2.65
N PHE A 337 17.97 -11.80 2.58
CA PHE A 337 17.86 -13.21 2.95
C PHE A 337 18.75 -14.11 2.07
N THR A 338 19.30 -15.13 2.69
CA THR A 338 20.17 -16.13 2.04
C THR A 338 19.55 -17.52 2.02
N GLU A 339 18.58 -17.78 2.88
CA GLU A 339 17.95 -19.09 3.04
C GLU A 339 16.46 -18.97 3.36
N ILE A 340 15.67 -19.91 2.85
CA ILE A 340 14.24 -20.05 3.12
C ILE A 340 13.98 -21.40 3.80
N ILE A 341 13.24 -21.34 4.90
CA ILE A 341 12.75 -22.55 5.59
C ILE A 341 11.25 -22.64 5.35
N GLU A 342 10.84 -23.71 4.67
CA GLU A 342 9.42 -24.05 4.52
C GLU A 342 8.92 -24.81 5.75
N ARG A 343 7.79 -24.35 6.29
CA ARG A 343 7.02 -25.03 7.32
C ARG A 343 5.63 -25.34 6.77
N LYS A 344 5.37 -26.61 6.49
CA LYS A 344 4.11 -27.07 5.94
C LYS A 344 3.25 -27.66 7.05
N ASN A 345 2.20 -26.93 7.45
CA ASN A 345 1.30 -27.36 8.53
C ASN A 345 0.26 -28.38 8.04
N ASP A 346 -0.29 -28.15 6.83
CA ASP A 346 -1.22 -29.06 6.15
C ASP A 346 -1.26 -28.77 4.63
N ALA A 347 -2.21 -29.34 3.90
CA ALA A 347 -2.31 -29.19 2.45
C ALA A 347 -2.55 -27.74 1.99
N ASN A 348 -3.17 -26.89 2.83
CA ASN A 348 -3.59 -25.53 2.49
C ASN A 348 -2.93 -24.46 3.36
N SER A 349 -2.04 -24.84 4.28
CA SER A 349 -1.42 -23.98 5.28
C SER A 349 0.08 -24.18 5.29
N VAL A 350 0.81 -23.17 4.85
CA VAL A 350 2.27 -23.18 4.74
C VAL A 350 2.85 -21.83 5.15
N SER A 351 4.05 -21.83 5.70
CA SER A 351 4.81 -20.61 5.94
C SER A 351 6.25 -20.73 5.47
N PHE A 352 6.80 -19.58 5.00
CA PHE A 352 8.15 -19.45 4.50
C PHE A 352 8.89 -18.47 5.38
N TRP A 353 9.98 -18.94 6.00
CA TRP A 353 10.76 -18.20 7.00
C TRP A 353 12.09 -17.82 6.38
N TYR A 354 12.35 -16.51 6.36
CA TYR A 354 13.51 -15.90 5.69
C TYR A 354 14.65 -15.71 6.68
N TYR A 355 15.79 -16.30 6.40
CA TYR A 355 16.99 -16.16 7.22
C TYR A 355 18.14 -15.50 6.45
N GLU A 356 18.88 -14.66 7.15
CA GLU A 356 20.21 -14.21 6.78
C GLU A 356 21.16 -14.73 7.84
N GLU A 357 22.08 -15.64 7.47
CA GLU A 357 22.90 -16.39 8.43
C GLU A 357 22.02 -17.02 9.53
N ASN A 358 22.16 -16.56 10.78
CA ASN A 358 21.38 -17.05 11.93
C ASN A 358 20.21 -16.13 12.30
N ASN A 359 19.97 -15.05 11.54
CA ASN A 359 18.96 -14.06 11.87
C ASN A 359 17.66 -14.32 11.11
N LEU A 360 16.55 -14.38 11.82
CA LEU A 360 15.22 -14.39 11.22
C LEU A 360 14.85 -12.97 10.78
N LEU A 361 14.63 -12.77 9.47
CA LEU A 361 14.32 -11.47 8.89
C LEU A 361 12.81 -11.26 8.68
N ALA A 362 12.15 -12.29 8.14
CA ALA A 362 10.74 -12.20 7.75
C ALA A 362 10.05 -13.56 7.74
N VAL A 363 8.73 -13.53 7.68
CA VAL A 363 7.88 -14.71 7.51
C VAL A 363 6.74 -14.37 6.54
N ASP A 364 6.58 -15.19 5.50
CA ASP A 364 5.37 -15.26 4.68
C ASP A 364 4.51 -16.43 5.19
N ALA A 365 3.28 -16.16 5.60
CA ALA A 365 2.37 -17.15 6.12
C ALA A 365 1.11 -17.22 5.24
N ILE A 366 0.90 -18.32 4.56
CA ILE A 366 -0.25 -18.58 3.70
C ILE A 366 -1.22 -19.45 4.47
N ASN A 367 -2.40 -18.91 4.81
CA ASN A 367 -3.41 -19.57 5.64
C ASN A 367 -2.84 -20.15 6.96
N ALA A 368 -1.74 -19.57 7.48
CA ALA A 368 -1.02 -19.99 8.66
C ALA A 368 -0.96 -18.88 9.73
N PRO A 369 -2.11 -18.42 10.27
CA PRO A 369 -2.15 -17.25 11.15
C PRO A 369 -1.36 -17.43 12.46
N ARG A 370 -1.18 -18.66 12.94
CA ARG A 370 -0.35 -18.94 14.12
C ARG A 370 1.12 -18.70 13.82
N ASP A 371 1.61 -19.18 12.68
CA ASP A 371 3.00 -18.98 12.25
C ASP A 371 3.28 -17.49 12.04
N TYR A 372 2.33 -16.76 11.42
CA TYR A 372 2.42 -15.30 11.27
C TYR A 372 2.56 -14.61 12.63
N MET A 373 1.67 -14.90 13.60
CA MET A 373 1.68 -14.24 14.90
C MET A 373 2.96 -14.51 15.68
N ILE A 374 3.43 -15.75 15.63
CA ILE A 374 4.66 -16.14 16.30
C ILE A 374 5.87 -15.54 15.59
N GLY A 375 5.95 -15.65 14.27
CA GLY A 375 7.02 -15.08 13.47
C GLY A 375 7.14 -13.58 13.65
N LYS A 376 6.01 -12.87 13.63
CA LYS A 376 5.97 -11.43 13.93
C LYS A 376 6.56 -11.12 15.31
N ARG A 377 6.16 -11.87 16.34
CA ARG A 377 6.66 -11.67 17.70
C ARG A 377 8.18 -11.94 17.81
N LEU A 378 8.64 -13.02 17.20
CA LEU A 378 10.07 -13.38 17.18
C LEU A 378 10.93 -12.29 16.51
N ILE A 379 10.47 -11.78 15.35
CA ILE A 379 11.14 -10.68 14.64
C ILE A 379 11.16 -9.40 15.49
N GLU A 380 10.04 -9.03 16.10
CA GLU A 380 9.93 -7.83 16.95
C GLU A 380 10.82 -7.91 18.20
N THR A 381 11.03 -9.11 18.74
CA THR A 381 11.89 -9.35 19.91
C THR A 381 13.33 -9.74 19.55
N ARG A 382 13.64 -9.81 18.23
CA ARG A 382 14.95 -10.22 17.70
C ARG A 382 15.38 -11.62 18.15
N ILE A 383 14.43 -12.52 18.31
CA ILE A 383 14.68 -13.94 18.61
C ILE A 383 14.67 -14.70 17.30
N SER A 384 15.76 -15.41 17.01
CA SER A 384 15.89 -16.22 15.80
C SER A 384 15.95 -17.70 16.17
N PRO A 385 14.86 -18.45 15.94
CA PRO A 385 14.84 -19.88 16.25
C PRO A 385 15.75 -20.67 15.32
N LYS A 386 16.20 -21.85 15.79
CA LYS A 386 16.94 -22.78 14.95
C LYS A 386 16.03 -23.30 13.83
N ARG A 387 16.58 -23.46 12.64
CA ARG A 387 15.87 -23.84 11.42
C ARG A 387 15.14 -25.17 11.54
N GLU A 388 15.78 -26.15 12.22
CA GLU A 388 15.23 -27.48 12.46
C GLU A 388 13.93 -27.42 13.26
N ILE A 389 13.86 -26.49 14.23
CA ILE A 389 12.66 -26.27 15.04
C ILE A 389 11.54 -25.70 14.20
N VAL A 390 11.86 -24.73 13.34
CA VAL A 390 10.88 -24.10 12.45
C VAL A 390 10.37 -25.08 11.40
N LYS A 391 11.27 -25.85 10.79
CA LYS A 391 10.97 -26.79 9.70
C LYS A 391 10.00 -27.91 10.10
N ASP A 392 10.10 -28.37 11.34
CA ASP A 392 9.28 -29.46 11.85
C ASP A 392 7.91 -28.95 12.36
N PRO A 393 6.79 -29.27 11.67
CA PRO A 393 5.47 -28.80 12.05
C PRO A 393 4.95 -29.37 13.37
N THR A 394 5.58 -30.40 13.91
CA THR A 394 5.21 -30.98 15.21
C THR A 394 5.68 -30.13 16.39
N ASN A 395 6.70 -29.29 16.18
CA ASN A 395 7.18 -28.35 17.20
C ASN A 395 6.17 -27.24 17.45
N ASN A 396 5.87 -26.98 18.73
CA ASN A 396 5.03 -25.86 19.12
C ASN A 396 5.86 -24.57 19.18
N LEU A 397 5.77 -23.74 18.14
CA LEU A 397 6.55 -22.51 18.06
C LEU A 397 6.21 -21.48 19.17
N LYS A 398 5.09 -21.63 19.92
CA LYS A 398 4.76 -20.76 21.04
C LYS A 398 5.81 -20.85 22.17
N ASP A 399 6.43 -22.02 22.33
CA ASP A 399 7.43 -22.24 23.38
C ASP A 399 8.69 -21.40 23.17
N LEU A 400 8.85 -20.79 21.98
CA LEU A 400 9.96 -19.90 21.65
C LEU A 400 9.75 -18.45 22.11
N ILE A 401 8.53 -18.08 22.49
CA ILE A 401 8.16 -16.71 22.87
C ILE A 401 7.63 -16.61 24.32
N SER A 402 7.66 -17.74 25.04
CA SER A 402 7.28 -17.84 26.47
C SER A 402 8.37 -17.32 27.40
#